data_997e428f8bd8eac2d5aa22b1e0027c24
#
_entry.id   997e428f8bd8eac2d5aa22b1e0027c24
#
_cell.length_a   1.000
_cell.length_b   1.000
_cell.length_c   1.000
_cell.angle_alpha   90.00
_cell.angle_beta   90.00
_cell.angle_gamma   90.00
#
_symmetry.space_group_name_H-M   'P 1'
#
loop_
_entity.id
_entity.type
_entity.pdbx_description
1 polymer ?
#
loop_
_entity_poly.entity_id
_entity_poly.type
_entity_poly.pdbx_seq_one_letter_code
_entity_poly.pdbx_strand_id
1 'polypeptide(L)' 'MELEEIRQSLERIGLSTNESKIYLVLLKRGSSKAGKLSKYAQLNRTTTYDVLKRLLEKGLINYMVK' A
#
# COMPACT_ATOMS: atom_id res chain seq x y z
N MET A 1 -11.28 4.28 15.03
CA MET A 1 -9.95 3.68 14.87
C MET A 1 -9.04 4.57 14.06
N GLU A 2 -7.85 4.73 14.53
CA GLU A 2 -6.92 5.64 13.88
C GLU A 2 -6.10 4.93 12.82
N LEU A 3 -5.95 5.58 11.67
CA LEU A 3 -5.12 5.04 10.60
C LEU A 3 -3.68 4.85 11.06
N GLU A 4 -3.23 5.73 11.94
CA GLU A 4 -1.88 5.64 12.47
C GLU A 4 -1.67 4.34 13.24
N GLU A 5 -2.66 3.92 14.03
CA GLU A 5 -2.57 2.67 14.76
C GLU A 5 -2.49 1.47 13.83
N ILE A 6 -3.27 1.52 12.75
CA ILE A 6 -3.24 0.45 11.77
C ILE A 6 -1.87 0.41 11.09
N ARG A 7 -1.33 1.57 10.73
CA ARG A 7 -0.02 1.64 10.11
C ARG A 7 1.05 1.05 11.02
N GLN A 8 1.00 1.38 12.31
CA GLN A 8 1.97 0.85 13.26
C GLN A 8 1.85 -0.66 13.38
N SER A 9 0.63 -1.18 13.40
CA SER A 9 0.42 -2.61 13.45
C SER A 9 1.00 -3.31 12.22
N LEU A 10 0.80 -2.72 11.04
CA LEU A 10 1.33 -3.29 9.81
C LEU A 10 2.85 -3.31 9.83
N GLU A 11 3.46 -2.26 10.36
CA GLU A 11 4.92 -2.20 10.44
C GLU A 11 5.44 -3.26 11.42
N ARG A 12 4.69 -3.57 12.45
CA ARG A 12 5.09 -4.61 13.39
C ARG A 12 5.16 -5.99 12.75
N ILE A 13 4.31 -6.25 11.77
CA ILE A 13 4.32 -7.55 11.11
C ILE A 13 5.23 -7.57 9.89
N GLY A 14 6.04 -6.52 9.72
CA GLY A 14 7.10 -6.54 8.74
C GLY A 14 6.91 -5.69 7.51
N LEU A 15 5.85 -4.89 7.44
CA LEU A 15 5.68 -4.00 6.30
C LEU A 15 6.55 -2.76 6.48
N SER A 16 7.13 -2.29 5.39
CA SER A 16 7.85 -1.03 5.41
C SER A 16 6.85 0.12 5.50
N THR A 17 7.36 1.32 5.76
CA THR A 17 6.52 2.50 5.82
C THR A 17 5.76 2.70 4.51
N ASN A 18 6.44 2.54 3.38
CA ASN A 18 5.80 2.70 2.08
C ASN A 18 4.76 1.61 1.82
N GLU A 19 5.06 0.38 2.19
CA GLU A 19 4.11 -0.72 2.04
C GLU A 19 2.86 -0.44 2.87
N SER A 20 3.05 0.04 4.09
CA SER A 20 1.92 0.35 4.96
C SER A 20 1.06 1.47 4.37
N LYS A 21 1.69 2.50 3.82
CA LYS A 21 0.95 3.61 3.20
C LYS A 21 0.06 3.12 2.07
N ILE A 22 0.61 2.33 1.17
CA ILE A 22 -0.15 1.84 0.02
C ILE A 22 -1.26 0.91 0.49
N TYR A 23 -0.96 0.03 1.42
CA TYR A 23 -1.95 -0.90 1.93
C TYR A 23 -3.13 -0.15 2.56
N LEU A 24 -2.84 0.90 3.35
CA LEU A 24 -3.90 1.69 3.97
C LEU A 24 -4.75 2.41 2.94
N VAL A 25 -4.14 2.92 1.89
CA VAL A 25 -4.90 3.58 0.83
C VAL A 25 -5.85 2.57 0.17
N LEU A 26 -5.39 1.36 -0.07
CA LEU A 26 -6.23 0.33 -0.65
C LEU A 26 -7.39 -0.05 0.27
N LEU A 27 -7.13 -0.15 1.57
CA LEU A 27 -8.19 -0.44 2.53
C LEU A 27 -9.23 0.66 2.57
N LYS A 28 -8.78 1.90 2.50
CA LYS A 28 -9.68 3.03 2.65
C LYS A 28 -10.46 3.31 1.37
N ARG A 29 -9.82 3.17 0.22
CA ARG A 29 -10.41 3.57 -1.05
C ARG A 29 -10.78 2.41 -1.96
N GLY A 30 -10.39 1.20 -1.58
CA GLY A 30 -10.61 0.05 -2.44
C GLY A 30 -9.62 0.02 -3.59
N SER A 31 -9.95 -0.73 -4.63
CA SER A 31 -9.08 -0.86 -5.78
C SER A 31 -8.87 0.48 -6.47
N SER A 32 -7.63 0.79 -6.79
CA SER A 32 -7.28 2.03 -7.46
C SER A 32 -6.13 1.78 -8.41
N LYS A 33 -6.04 2.59 -9.45
CA LYS A 33 -4.93 2.51 -10.37
C LYS A 33 -3.66 3.00 -9.67
N ALA A 34 -2.51 2.49 -10.12
CA ALA A 34 -1.24 2.84 -9.50
C ALA A 34 -0.97 4.34 -9.50
N GLY A 35 -1.38 5.03 -10.56
CA GLY A 35 -1.22 6.47 -10.61
C GLY A 35 -1.95 7.19 -9.50
N LYS A 36 -3.16 6.74 -9.18
CA LYS A 36 -3.91 7.32 -8.08
C LYS A 36 -3.30 6.94 -6.73
N LEU A 37 -2.87 5.69 -6.60
CA LEU A 37 -2.23 5.24 -5.37
C LEU A 37 -0.99 6.07 -5.06
N SER A 38 -0.19 6.36 -6.09
CA SER A 38 1.02 7.16 -5.88
C SER A 38 0.68 8.55 -5.38
N LYS A 39 -0.39 9.13 -5.90
CA LYS A 39 -0.85 10.44 -5.45
C LYS A 39 -1.29 10.41 -3.98
N TYR A 40 -2.16 9.47 -3.65
CA TYR A 40 -2.70 9.39 -2.29
C TYR A 40 -1.62 9.08 -1.27
N ALA A 41 -0.66 8.24 -1.63
CA ALA A 41 0.42 7.86 -0.73
C ALA A 41 1.59 8.84 -0.79
N GLN A 42 1.56 9.78 -1.73
CA GLN A 42 2.63 10.75 -1.92
C GLN A 42 3.96 10.07 -2.23
N LEU A 43 3.89 9.08 -3.09
CA LEU A 43 5.07 8.35 -3.56
C LEU A 43 5.17 8.50 -5.07
N ASN A 44 6.37 8.33 -5.61
CA ASN A 44 6.49 8.35 -7.05
C ASN A 44 5.97 7.04 -7.64
N ARG A 45 5.76 7.04 -8.96
CA ARG A 45 5.18 5.88 -9.63
C ARG A 45 6.02 4.63 -9.49
N THR A 46 7.31 4.77 -9.70
CA THR A 46 8.22 3.64 -9.65
C THR A 46 8.16 2.97 -8.28
N THR A 47 8.21 3.78 -7.22
CA THR A 47 8.12 3.25 -5.87
C THR A 47 6.77 2.58 -5.64
N THR A 48 5.70 3.18 -6.15
CA THR A 48 4.37 2.61 -5.98
C THR A 48 4.25 1.24 -6.63
N TYR A 49 4.76 1.09 -7.86
CA TYR A 49 4.73 -0.21 -8.53
C TYR A 49 5.55 -1.24 -7.77
N ASP A 50 6.71 -0.84 -7.28
CA ASP A 50 7.57 -1.74 -6.53
C ASP A 50 6.88 -2.21 -5.25
N VAL A 51 6.23 -1.28 -4.55
CA VAL A 51 5.51 -1.61 -3.33
C VAL A 51 4.35 -2.56 -3.61
N LEU A 52 3.58 -2.29 -4.66
CA LEU A 52 2.48 -3.17 -5.03
C LEU A 52 2.97 -4.58 -5.32
N LYS A 53 4.09 -4.69 -6.02
CA LYS A 53 4.66 -6.00 -6.32
C LYS A 53 5.02 -6.74 -5.03
N ARG A 54 5.61 -6.04 -4.08
CA ARG A 54 5.98 -6.63 -2.81
C ARG A 54 4.77 -7.09 -2.01
N LEU A 55 3.71 -6.28 -2.01
CA LEU A 55 2.48 -6.64 -1.32
C LEU A 55 1.84 -7.88 -1.95
N LEU A 56 1.89 -7.98 -3.28
CA LEU A 56 1.41 -9.16 -3.97
C LEU A 56 2.23 -10.40 -3.58
N GLU A 57 3.54 -10.26 -3.53
CA GLU A 57 4.42 -11.35 -3.19
C GLU A 57 4.20 -11.84 -1.76
N LYS A 58 3.84 -10.92 -0.88
CA LYS A 58 3.55 -11.26 0.50
C LYS A 58 2.15 -11.83 0.69
N GLY A 59 1.34 -11.82 -0.36
CA GLY A 59 -0.02 -12.33 -0.28
C GLY A 59 -0.99 -11.41 0.44
N LEU A 60 -0.62 -10.16 0.63
CA LEU A 60 -1.46 -9.20 1.34
C LEU A 60 -2.49 -8.56 0.43
N ILE A 61 -2.25 -8.57 -0.87
CA ILE A 61 -3.24 -8.14 -1.86
C ILE A 61 -3.25 -9.18 -2.97
N ASN A 62 -4.36 -9.27 -3.66
CA ASN A 62 -4.47 -10.21 -4.78
C ASN A 62 -4.94 -9.50 -6.03
N TYR A 63 -4.50 -8.29 -6.20
CA TYR A 63 -4.96 -7.39 -7.21
C TYR A 63 -3.88 -7.16 -8.25
N MET A 64 -4.27 -7.14 -9.51
CA MET A 64 -3.32 -6.90 -10.59
C MET A 64 -3.52 -5.52 -11.16
N VAL A 65 -2.46 -4.76 -11.18
CA VAL A 65 -2.47 -3.44 -11.78
C VAL A 65 -2.39 -3.56 -13.29
N LYS A 66 -3.25 -2.87 -13.95
CA LYS A 66 -3.19 -2.80 -15.40
C LYS A 66 -2.81 -1.43 -15.87
#